data_45ec3bfcf83b668cf43600933a5b6859
#
_entry.id   45ec3bfcf83b668cf43600933a5b6859
#
_cell.length_a   1.000
_cell.length_b   1.000
_cell.length_c   1.000
_cell.angle_alpha   90.00
_cell.angle_beta   90.00
_cell.angle_gamma   90.00
#
_symmetry.space_group_name_H-M   'P 1'
#
loop_
_entity.id
_entity.type
_entity.pdbx_description
1 polymer ?
#
loop_
_entity_poly.entity_id
_entity_poly.type
_entity_poly.pdbx_seq_one_letter_code
_entity_poly.pdbx_strand_id
1 'polypeptide(L)'
;MNIEKKIARAQELVDLINYHDKLYFTENRQEISDAAYDELWFELKDLLEDEEVRKHSRKLKMPLGAQTSFLDKVSHLVPVLSLDKVKSADANFKKNIDKFDREYNTGSGYLIESKLDGLTVVMYKQNGLVTFATRGGSNQGENVTEQMLQLEEVKFASENAPEGMIVRGEAVIPKSSFEQSEKYSNARNAVSGALRSKEIGSFADVKPKFVTYDIMSSHSQDEVRDLKILSDLGFDIVTHKFVSADSDLYEEIKNAVDSEWRENELFEIDGLVIKPIRKSKVEYDGDGHHAKGQIAVKFPPKGDVTYLRDIEFTVGKDGRMTPVAIYDEIEIDGVKMSRASVGSWSNLLKWNVSIGDKIYVIRSNDVIPQIDAVLERYDSSKEIVQPSETWIEGAHLFTSVKSPIEERFAKFANALKIKAFNEKTYKTLLDNGLIKDFIDIFHLKDKRDEMLQIKGLGVKKVDLLLEEIELSRRSTFEQILNSMQYLALGKKACQSIAKTFKSLEDFVSSDVEEIIKNVKNLNEPACKSLRDIFSSKDELARLREIGREMKGNQS
;
A
#
# COMPACT_ATOMS: atom_id res chain seq x y z
N MET A 1 -17.22 -2.63 21.11
CA MET A 1 -16.95 -1.21 20.75
C MET A 1 -18.29 -0.53 20.57
N ASN A 2 -18.46 0.73 21.08
CA ASN A 2 -19.69 1.51 20.87
C ASN A 2 -19.85 1.80 19.36
N ILE A 3 -21.09 1.91 18.86
CA ILE A 3 -21.40 2.10 17.43
C ILE A 3 -20.70 3.31 16.82
N GLU A 4 -20.64 4.44 17.54
CA GLU A 4 -19.93 5.65 17.08
C GLU A 4 -18.43 5.40 16.87
N LYS A 5 -17.79 4.61 17.73
CA LYS A 5 -16.39 4.21 17.59
C LYS A 5 -16.18 3.25 16.42
N LYS A 6 -17.15 2.37 16.14
CA LYS A 6 -17.10 1.48 14.97
C LYS A 6 -17.20 2.29 13.67
N ILE A 7 -18.11 3.26 13.61
CA ILE A 7 -18.28 4.14 12.45
C ILE A 7 -17.02 4.98 12.22
N ALA A 8 -16.46 5.57 13.28
CA ALA A 8 -15.23 6.34 13.20
C ALA A 8 -14.04 5.49 12.72
N ARG A 9 -13.94 4.24 13.21
CA ARG A 9 -12.89 3.30 12.78
C ARG A 9 -13.08 2.87 11.32
N ALA A 10 -14.30 2.60 10.88
CA ALA A 10 -14.60 2.31 9.49
C ALA A 10 -14.19 3.46 8.56
N GLN A 11 -14.45 4.72 8.95
CA GLN A 11 -13.98 5.90 8.20
C GLN A 11 -12.45 5.99 8.14
N GLU A 12 -11.77 5.76 9.26
CA GLU A 12 -10.31 5.76 9.32
C GLU A 12 -9.72 4.68 8.40
N LEU A 13 -10.30 3.49 8.38
CA LEU A 13 -9.87 2.40 7.51
C LEU A 13 -10.07 2.75 6.03
N VAL A 14 -11.20 3.32 5.67
CA VAL A 14 -11.44 3.82 4.30
C VAL A 14 -10.40 4.86 3.89
N ASP A 15 -10.07 5.81 4.78
CA ASP A 15 -9.06 6.83 4.50
C ASP A 15 -7.65 6.23 4.36
N LEU A 16 -7.30 5.21 5.17
CA LEU A 16 -6.04 4.49 5.10
C LEU A 16 -5.93 3.67 3.81
N ILE A 17 -6.97 2.92 3.46
CA ILE A 17 -7.02 2.13 2.22
C ILE A 17 -6.85 3.07 1.02
N ASN A 18 -7.60 4.18 0.95
CA ASN A 18 -7.44 5.18 -0.11
C ASN A 18 -6.03 5.77 -0.19
N TYR A 19 -5.39 5.98 0.95
CA TYR A 19 -4.02 6.48 1.00
C TYR A 19 -3.03 5.47 0.42
N HIS A 20 -3.14 4.19 0.82
CA HIS A 20 -2.26 3.14 0.32
C HIS A 20 -2.56 2.77 -1.14
N ASP A 21 -3.81 2.83 -1.57
CA ASP A 21 -4.18 2.72 -2.98
C ASP A 21 -3.48 3.79 -3.82
N LYS A 22 -3.51 5.03 -3.36
CA LYS A 22 -2.82 6.12 -4.04
C LYS A 22 -1.31 5.87 -4.12
N LEU A 23 -0.68 5.49 -3.02
CA LEU A 23 0.74 5.19 -3.01
C LEU A 23 1.08 4.05 -3.97
N TYR A 24 0.34 2.96 -3.89
CA TYR A 24 0.57 1.76 -4.67
C TYR A 24 0.30 1.96 -6.16
N PHE A 25 -0.89 2.49 -6.51
CA PHE A 25 -1.32 2.61 -7.90
C PHE A 25 -0.82 3.89 -8.59
N THR A 26 -0.51 4.96 -7.85
CA THR A 26 -0.13 6.24 -8.45
C THR A 26 1.35 6.55 -8.31
N GLU A 27 1.90 6.27 -7.14
CA GLU A 27 3.28 6.66 -6.82
C GLU A 27 4.25 5.48 -6.97
N ASN A 28 3.76 4.29 -7.34
CA ASN A 28 4.51 3.03 -7.44
C ASN A 28 5.37 2.78 -6.18
N ARG A 29 4.83 3.16 -5.02
CA ARG A 29 5.49 3.10 -3.71
C ARG A 29 4.61 2.34 -2.73
N GLN A 30 5.13 1.27 -2.19
CA GLN A 30 4.46 0.45 -1.18
C GLN A 30 5.00 0.82 0.21
N GLU A 31 4.15 1.32 1.10
CA GLU A 31 4.49 1.66 2.49
C GLU A 31 4.01 0.62 3.49
N ILE A 32 3.03 -0.19 3.12
CA ILE A 32 2.56 -1.34 3.90
C ILE A 32 2.54 -2.58 3.00
N SER A 33 2.69 -3.75 3.61
CA SER A 33 2.57 -5.00 2.87
C SER A 33 1.11 -5.21 2.41
N ASP A 34 0.91 -6.00 1.34
CA ASP A 34 -0.45 -6.38 0.92
C ASP A 34 -1.19 -7.12 2.05
N ALA A 35 -0.48 -7.89 2.91
CA ALA A 35 -1.12 -8.49 4.09
C ALA A 35 -1.59 -7.44 5.09
N ALA A 36 -0.80 -6.41 5.36
CA ALA A 36 -1.24 -5.30 6.19
C ALA A 36 -2.35 -4.49 5.50
N TYR A 37 -2.29 -4.37 4.17
CA TYR A 37 -3.37 -3.78 3.39
C TYR A 37 -4.63 -4.67 3.39
N ASP A 38 -4.48 -5.97 3.21
CA ASP A 38 -5.57 -6.94 3.32
C ASP A 38 -6.16 -6.96 4.76
N GLU A 39 -5.35 -6.77 5.80
CA GLU A 39 -5.84 -6.63 7.18
C GLU A 39 -6.69 -5.38 7.40
N LEU A 40 -6.33 -4.26 6.78
CA LEU A 40 -7.19 -3.07 6.78
C LEU A 40 -8.55 -3.36 6.13
N TRP A 41 -8.55 -4.08 5.01
CA TRP A 41 -9.77 -4.52 4.34
C TRP A 41 -10.58 -5.53 5.16
N PHE A 42 -9.93 -6.50 5.81
CA PHE A 42 -10.62 -7.47 6.67
C PHE A 42 -11.24 -6.78 7.89
N GLU A 43 -10.51 -5.86 8.54
CA GLU A 43 -11.05 -5.10 9.66
C GLU A 43 -12.23 -4.21 9.22
N LEU A 44 -12.14 -3.57 8.06
CA LEU A 44 -13.25 -2.80 7.49
C LEU A 44 -14.45 -3.68 7.20
N LYS A 45 -14.25 -4.85 6.61
CA LYS A 45 -15.30 -5.83 6.30
C LYS A 45 -16.02 -6.30 7.55
N ASP A 46 -15.27 -6.65 8.61
CA ASP A 46 -15.83 -7.05 9.89
C ASP A 46 -16.69 -5.94 10.52
N LEU A 47 -16.24 -4.69 10.41
CA LEU A 47 -17.02 -3.56 10.90
C LEU A 47 -18.29 -3.30 10.07
N LEU A 48 -18.27 -3.58 8.77
CA LEU A 48 -19.40 -3.43 7.87
C LEU A 48 -20.43 -4.59 7.99
N GLU A 49 -20.13 -5.67 8.71
CA GLU A 49 -21.12 -6.67 9.10
C GLU A 49 -22.19 -6.09 10.05
N ASP A 50 -21.86 -5.04 10.80
CA ASP A 50 -22.81 -4.29 11.62
C ASP A 50 -23.70 -3.41 10.73
N GLU A 51 -25.01 -3.65 10.78
CA GLU A 51 -25.97 -2.99 9.88
C GLU A 51 -26.01 -1.46 10.06
N GLU A 52 -25.79 -0.96 11.26
CA GLU A 52 -25.74 0.48 11.54
C GLU A 52 -24.46 1.11 11.00
N VAL A 53 -23.32 0.44 11.10
CA VAL A 53 -22.06 0.86 10.48
C VAL A 53 -22.21 0.87 8.96
N ARG A 54 -22.80 -0.17 8.38
CA ARG A 54 -23.04 -0.30 6.93
C ARG A 54 -23.97 0.80 6.39
N LYS A 55 -25.01 1.17 7.12
CA LYS A 55 -25.90 2.29 6.74
C LYS A 55 -25.14 3.62 6.68
N HIS A 56 -24.22 3.86 7.62
CA HIS A 56 -23.37 5.04 7.63
C HIS A 56 -22.28 5.00 6.55
N SER A 57 -21.73 3.82 6.27
CA SER A 57 -20.68 3.63 5.24
C SER A 57 -21.17 3.92 3.82
N ARG A 58 -22.46 3.80 3.53
CA ARG A 58 -23.05 4.22 2.23
C ARG A 58 -22.86 5.71 1.92
N LYS A 59 -22.52 6.53 2.92
CA LYS A 59 -22.16 7.95 2.76
C LYS A 59 -20.64 8.17 2.66
N LEU A 60 -19.84 7.14 2.90
CA LEU A 60 -18.40 7.20 2.77
C LEU A 60 -18.04 7.12 1.29
N LYS A 61 -17.13 7.96 0.85
CA LYS A 61 -16.49 7.78 -0.46
C LYS A 61 -15.56 6.56 -0.34
N MET A 62 -16.10 5.40 -0.71
CA MET A 62 -15.31 4.17 -0.78
C MET A 62 -14.08 4.36 -1.69
N PRO A 63 -12.98 3.62 -1.42
CA PRO A 63 -11.74 3.82 -2.14
C PRO A 63 -11.93 3.73 -3.66
N LEU A 64 -11.60 4.79 -4.35
CA LEU A 64 -11.49 4.84 -5.79
C LEU A 64 -10.00 4.76 -6.10
N GLY A 65 -9.55 3.70 -6.73
CA GLY A 65 -8.17 3.54 -7.18
C GLY A 65 -7.61 4.84 -7.76
N ALA A 66 -6.40 5.16 -7.37
CA ALA A 66 -5.78 6.47 -7.51
C ALA A 66 -5.76 7.06 -8.93
N GLN A 67 -6.15 8.31 -9.03
CA GLN A 67 -6.28 9.04 -10.28
C GLN A 67 -5.05 9.92 -10.56
N THR A 68 -3.92 9.36 -10.99
CA THR A 68 -2.91 10.15 -11.74
C THR A 68 -2.02 9.22 -12.55
N SER A 69 -2.32 8.98 -13.80
CA SER A 69 -1.40 8.38 -14.77
C SER A 69 -1.19 9.33 -15.93
N PHE A 70 -0.04 9.19 -16.59
CA PHE A 70 0.26 9.90 -17.82
C PHE A 70 -0.40 9.25 -19.04
N LEU A 71 -1.06 8.11 -18.86
CA LEU A 71 -1.77 7.39 -19.91
C LEU A 71 -3.24 7.81 -19.95
N ASP A 72 -3.82 7.79 -21.15
CA ASP A 72 -5.23 8.05 -21.35
C ASP A 72 -6.09 7.06 -20.55
N LYS A 73 -7.23 7.51 -20.05
CA LYS A 73 -8.18 6.68 -19.32
C LYS A 73 -9.15 5.99 -20.26
N VAL A 74 -9.38 4.71 -20.01
CA VAL A 74 -10.39 3.90 -20.69
C VAL A 74 -11.49 3.56 -19.69
N SER A 75 -12.74 3.89 -20.00
CA SER A 75 -13.89 3.48 -19.19
C SER A 75 -14.19 2.00 -19.45
N HIS A 76 -14.32 1.23 -18.38
CA HIS A 76 -14.68 -0.18 -18.47
C HIS A 76 -16.15 -0.32 -18.86
N LEU A 77 -16.42 -1.20 -19.82
CA LEU A 77 -17.79 -1.51 -20.27
C LEU A 77 -18.56 -2.38 -19.27
N VAL A 78 -17.81 -3.12 -18.47
CA VAL A 78 -18.29 -3.94 -17.36
C VAL A 78 -17.37 -3.70 -16.16
N PRO A 79 -17.88 -3.69 -14.91
CA PRO A 79 -17.05 -3.48 -13.74
C PRO A 79 -15.94 -4.55 -13.62
N VAL A 80 -14.71 -4.13 -13.41
CA VAL A 80 -13.56 -5.02 -13.18
C VAL A 80 -13.32 -5.15 -11.69
N LEU A 81 -14.00 -6.11 -11.05
CA LEU A 81 -14.05 -6.26 -9.61
C LEU A 81 -12.88 -7.10 -9.07
N SER A 82 -12.56 -6.91 -7.81
CA SER A 82 -11.66 -7.77 -7.03
C SER A 82 -12.38 -9.07 -6.62
N LEU A 83 -11.62 -10.05 -6.09
CA LEU A 83 -12.16 -11.29 -5.53
C LEU A 83 -12.26 -11.19 -4.01
N ASP A 84 -13.28 -11.84 -3.44
CA ASP A 84 -13.28 -12.18 -2.02
C ASP A 84 -12.09 -13.10 -1.72
N LYS A 85 -11.49 -12.91 -0.52
CA LYS A 85 -10.24 -13.60 -0.16
C LYS A 85 -10.40 -14.37 1.14
N VAL A 86 -9.82 -15.55 1.19
CA VAL A 86 -9.63 -16.34 2.42
C VAL A 86 -8.15 -16.74 2.54
N LYS A 87 -7.63 -16.79 3.76
CA LYS A 87 -6.26 -17.23 4.03
C LYS A 87 -6.29 -18.73 4.33
N SER A 88 -5.48 -19.53 3.65
CA SER A 88 -5.42 -20.99 3.89
C SER A 88 -4.88 -21.34 5.28
N ALA A 89 -4.10 -20.45 5.90
CA ALA A 89 -3.60 -20.59 7.26
C ALA A 89 -4.59 -20.14 8.36
N ASP A 90 -5.78 -19.61 8.00
CA ASP A 90 -6.77 -19.13 8.95
C ASP A 90 -7.50 -20.30 9.65
N ALA A 91 -7.73 -20.20 10.96
CA ALA A 91 -8.50 -21.19 11.72
C ALA A 91 -9.94 -21.38 11.18
N ASN A 92 -10.49 -20.38 10.51
CA ASN A 92 -11.81 -20.43 9.87
C ASN A 92 -11.77 -20.89 8.40
N PHE A 93 -10.62 -21.30 7.89
CA PHE A 93 -10.44 -21.64 6.46
C PHE A 93 -11.50 -22.65 5.99
N LYS A 94 -11.62 -23.79 6.66
CA LYS A 94 -12.65 -24.80 6.32
C LYS A 94 -14.07 -24.22 6.36
N LYS A 95 -14.42 -23.48 7.39
CA LYS A 95 -15.75 -22.84 7.54
C LYS A 95 -16.07 -21.90 6.38
N ASN A 96 -15.08 -21.14 5.92
CA ASN A 96 -15.24 -20.19 4.81
C ASN A 96 -15.43 -20.93 3.48
N ILE A 97 -14.68 -22.02 3.23
CA ILE A 97 -14.85 -22.84 2.02
C ILE A 97 -16.19 -23.60 2.04
N ASP A 98 -16.58 -24.18 3.18
CA ASP A 98 -17.87 -24.85 3.32
C ASP A 98 -19.05 -23.88 3.12
N LYS A 99 -18.88 -22.60 3.53
CA LYS A 99 -19.87 -21.54 3.26
C LYS A 99 -19.94 -21.23 1.78
N PHE A 100 -18.81 -21.04 1.12
CA PHE A 100 -18.71 -20.78 -0.31
C PHE A 100 -19.33 -21.91 -1.13
N ASP A 101 -19.01 -23.16 -0.80
CA ASP A 101 -19.58 -24.34 -1.44
C ASP A 101 -21.12 -24.39 -1.33
N ARG A 102 -21.66 -24.20 -0.12
CA ARG A 102 -23.12 -24.16 0.09
C ARG A 102 -23.83 -23.05 -0.70
N GLU A 103 -23.15 -21.90 -0.87
CA GLU A 103 -23.73 -20.71 -1.48
C GLU A 103 -23.68 -20.76 -3.02
N TYR A 104 -22.58 -21.33 -3.59
CA TYR A 104 -22.30 -21.26 -5.02
C TYR A 104 -22.19 -22.61 -5.72
N ASN A 105 -22.43 -23.73 -5.05
CA ASN A 105 -22.41 -25.04 -5.68
C ASN A 105 -23.56 -25.18 -6.70
N THR A 106 -23.18 -25.32 -7.97
CA THR A 106 -24.12 -25.49 -9.09
C THR A 106 -24.32 -26.95 -9.48
N GLY A 107 -23.69 -27.90 -8.78
CA GLY A 107 -23.67 -29.31 -9.15
C GLY A 107 -22.82 -29.65 -10.37
N SER A 108 -22.05 -28.69 -10.90
CA SER A 108 -21.18 -28.89 -12.06
C SER A 108 -19.70 -29.13 -11.70
N GLY A 109 -19.36 -29.08 -10.40
CA GLY A 109 -17.97 -29.09 -9.92
C GLY A 109 -17.33 -27.71 -9.97
N TYR A 110 -16.03 -27.69 -9.74
CA TYR A 110 -15.24 -26.48 -9.60
C TYR A 110 -14.01 -26.48 -10.50
N LEU A 111 -13.55 -25.27 -10.79
CA LEU A 111 -12.27 -24.99 -11.39
C LEU A 111 -11.37 -24.35 -10.31
N ILE A 112 -10.19 -24.91 -10.09
CA ILE A 112 -9.12 -24.32 -9.29
C ILE A 112 -8.10 -23.76 -10.26
N GLU A 113 -7.83 -22.46 -10.19
CA GLU A 113 -6.88 -21.75 -11.06
C GLU A 113 -5.73 -21.15 -10.28
N SER A 114 -4.55 -21.02 -10.91
CA SER A 114 -3.45 -20.23 -10.36
C SER A 114 -3.85 -18.78 -10.19
N LYS A 115 -3.69 -18.24 -8.99
CA LYS A 115 -3.86 -16.80 -8.75
C LYS A 115 -2.57 -16.07 -9.11
N LEU A 116 -2.48 -15.64 -10.35
CA LEU A 116 -1.31 -14.96 -10.88
C LEU A 116 -1.01 -13.66 -10.12
N ASP A 117 0.25 -13.39 -9.84
CA ASP A 117 0.73 -12.16 -9.20
C ASP A 117 1.33 -11.21 -10.24
N GLY A 118 0.47 -10.50 -10.94
CA GLY A 118 0.80 -9.59 -12.01
C GLY A 118 -0.02 -8.30 -11.97
N LEU A 119 -0.26 -7.73 -13.14
CA LEU A 119 -1.15 -6.59 -13.31
C LEU A 119 -2.34 -7.00 -14.17
N THR A 120 -3.56 -6.86 -13.61
CA THR A 120 -4.78 -7.17 -14.34
C THR A 120 -4.96 -6.23 -15.53
N VAL A 121 -5.18 -6.82 -16.71
CA VAL A 121 -5.44 -6.13 -17.97
C VAL A 121 -6.72 -6.68 -18.60
N VAL A 122 -7.52 -5.79 -19.17
CA VAL A 122 -8.76 -6.14 -19.87
C VAL A 122 -8.63 -5.73 -21.34
N MET A 123 -8.90 -6.67 -22.23
CA MET A 123 -8.97 -6.45 -23.67
C MET A 123 -10.43 -6.23 -24.10
N TYR A 124 -10.64 -5.26 -24.97
CA TYR A 124 -11.91 -4.98 -25.63
C TYR A 124 -11.74 -5.09 -27.14
N LYS A 125 -12.62 -5.84 -27.80
CA LYS A 125 -12.75 -5.87 -29.27
C LYS A 125 -14.03 -5.17 -29.67
N GLN A 126 -13.94 -3.96 -30.22
CA GLN A 126 -15.12 -3.17 -30.60
C GLN A 126 -14.87 -2.37 -31.88
N ASN A 127 -15.87 -2.38 -32.77
CA ASN A 127 -15.83 -1.64 -34.04
C ASN A 127 -14.55 -1.94 -34.86
N GLY A 128 -14.11 -3.21 -34.84
CA GLY A 128 -12.89 -3.65 -35.49
C GLY A 128 -11.59 -3.24 -34.78
N LEU A 129 -11.66 -2.47 -33.69
CA LEU A 129 -10.51 -2.02 -32.92
C LEU A 129 -10.30 -2.89 -31.68
N VAL A 130 -9.02 -3.04 -31.31
CA VAL A 130 -8.60 -3.67 -30.06
C VAL A 130 -8.10 -2.59 -29.10
N THR A 131 -8.58 -2.64 -27.87
CA THR A 131 -8.14 -1.75 -26.79
C THR A 131 -7.79 -2.57 -25.56
N PHE A 132 -6.66 -2.27 -24.94
CA PHE A 132 -6.25 -2.86 -23.66
C PHE A 132 -6.24 -1.80 -22.56
N ALA A 133 -6.80 -2.12 -21.41
CA ALA A 133 -6.83 -1.23 -20.25
C ALA A 133 -6.42 -1.98 -18.98
N THR A 134 -5.65 -1.34 -18.09
CA THR A 134 -5.42 -1.87 -16.74
C THR A 134 -6.74 -1.87 -15.96
N ARG A 135 -6.84 -2.69 -14.89
CA ARG A 135 -8.01 -2.67 -14.01
C ARG A 135 -8.28 -1.26 -13.46
N GLY A 136 -7.24 -0.54 -13.02
CA GLY A 136 -7.38 0.74 -12.34
C GLY A 136 -8.39 0.68 -11.20
N GLY A 137 -9.30 1.65 -11.14
CA GLY A 137 -10.55 1.52 -10.38
C GLY A 137 -11.55 0.62 -11.13
N SER A 138 -12.61 0.18 -10.45
CA SER A 138 -13.61 -0.75 -11.03
C SER A 138 -14.24 -0.26 -12.35
N ASN A 139 -14.25 1.04 -12.60
CA ASN A 139 -14.94 1.66 -13.73
C ASN A 139 -14.01 2.29 -14.78
N GLN A 140 -12.73 2.49 -14.47
CA GLN A 140 -11.76 3.10 -15.40
C GLN A 140 -10.36 2.54 -15.18
N GLY A 141 -9.67 2.22 -16.28
CA GLY A 141 -8.27 1.81 -16.31
C GLY A 141 -7.41 2.74 -17.16
N GLU A 142 -6.11 2.51 -17.17
CA GLU A 142 -5.15 3.19 -18.02
C GLU A 142 -5.07 2.47 -19.37
N ASN A 143 -5.02 3.20 -20.47
CA ASN A 143 -4.84 2.64 -21.80
C ASN A 143 -3.42 2.10 -21.95
N VAL A 144 -3.30 0.80 -22.13
CA VAL A 144 -2.01 0.09 -22.33
C VAL A 144 -1.96 -0.65 -23.66
N THR A 145 -2.76 -0.19 -24.63
CA THR A 145 -2.93 -0.88 -25.92
C THR A 145 -1.61 -0.98 -26.68
N GLU A 146 -0.85 0.09 -26.74
CA GLU A 146 0.42 0.12 -27.49
C GLU A 146 1.44 -0.87 -26.89
N GLN A 147 1.51 -0.97 -25.57
CA GLN A 147 2.40 -1.90 -24.90
C GLN A 147 1.97 -3.36 -25.14
N MET A 148 0.68 -3.66 -24.96
CA MET A 148 0.17 -5.03 -25.11
C MET A 148 0.31 -5.55 -26.56
N LEU A 149 0.13 -4.70 -27.55
CA LEU A 149 0.27 -5.06 -28.98
C LEU A 149 1.72 -5.26 -29.43
N GLN A 150 2.73 -5.04 -28.58
CA GLN A 150 4.11 -5.44 -28.83
C GLN A 150 4.32 -6.95 -28.67
N LEU A 151 3.42 -7.64 -27.96
CA LEU A 151 3.44 -9.09 -27.84
C LEU A 151 2.75 -9.69 -29.05
N GLU A 152 3.52 -10.30 -29.96
CA GLU A 152 3.02 -10.82 -31.25
C GLU A 152 1.88 -11.84 -31.04
N GLU A 153 1.99 -12.73 -30.05
CA GLU A 153 0.94 -13.69 -29.70
C GLU A 153 -0.35 -13.00 -29.22
N VAL A 154 -0.24 -11.93 -28.45
CA VAL A 154 -1.38 -11.14 -27.94
C VAL A 154 -2.03 -10.38 -29.09
N LYS A 155 -1.23 -9.77 -29.95
CA LYS A 155 -1.69 -9.08 -31.15
C LYS A 155 -2.48 -10.03 -32.05
N PHE A 156 -1.91 -11.20 -32.40
CA PHE A 156 -2.55 -12.20 -33.22
C PHE A 156 -3.89 -12.67 -32.61
N ALA A 157 -3.90 -13.06 -31.34
CA ALA A 157 -5.10 -13.55 -30.67
C ALA A 157 -6.19 -12.47 -30.57
N SER A 158 -5.81 -11.22 -30.26
CA SER A 158 -6.76 -10.11 -30.14
C SER A 158 -7.36 -9.65 -31.48
N GLU A 159 -6.58 -9.71 -32.58
CA GLU A 159 -7.06 -9.40 -33.92
C GLU A 159 -8.11 -10.44 -34.38
N ASN A 160 -7.91 -11.71 -34.04
CA ASN A 160 -8.84 -12.81 -34.36
C ASN A 160 -10.02 -12.93 -33.38
N ALA A 161 -10.03 -12.20 -32.28
CA ALA A 161 -11.12 -12.23 -31.32
C ALA A 161 -12.44 -11.73 -31.96
N PRO A 162 -13.59 -12.35 -31.66
CA PRO A 162 -14.88 -11.90 -32.13
C PRO A 162 -15.23 -10.48 -31.70
N GLU A 163 -16.00 -9.78 -32.53
CA GLU A 163 -16.54 -8.46 -32.21
C GLU A 163 -17.39 -8.48 -30.93
N GLY A 164 -17.20 -7.50 -30.06
CA GLY A 164 -17.86 -7.42 -28.76
C GLY A 164 -17.20 -8.26 -27.65
N MET A 165 -16.10 -8.97 -27.96
CA MET A 165 -15.42 -9.79 -26.95
C MET A 165 -14.67 -8.92 -25.94
N ILE A 166 -14.84 -9.26 -24.65
CA ILE A 166 -14.13 -8.65 -23.54
C ILE A 166 -13.40 -9.75 -22.78
N VAL A 167 -12.06 -9.69 -22.77
CA VAL A 167 -11.19 -10.70 -22.14
C VAL A 167 -10.46 -10.10 -20.97
N ARG A 168 -10.46 -10.80 -19.83
CA ARG A 168 -9.66 -10.44 -18.66
C ARG A 168 -8.51 -11.43 -18.50
N GLY A 169 -7.34 -10.89 -18.21
CA GLY A 169 -6.12 -11.65 -17.94
C GLY A 169 -5.16 -10.88 -17.05
N GLU A 170 -4.03 -11.47 -16.82
CA GLU A 170 -2.94 -10.89 -16.04
C GLU A 170 -1.70 -10.72 -16.91
N ALA A 171 -1.11 -9.54 -16.91
CA ALA A 171 0.24 -9.34 -17.44
C ALA A 171 1.24 -9.76 -16.37
N VAL A 172 2.10 -10.73 -16.71
CA VAL A 172 3.04 -11.39 -15.79
C VAL A 172 4.39 -11.61 -16.45
N ILE A 173 5.43 -11.88 -15.66
CA ILE A 173 6.76 -12.27 -16.16
C ILE A 173 7.05 -13.70 -15.70
N PRO A 174 7.52 -14.62 -16.57
CA PRO A 174 7.97 -15.95 -16.15
C PRO A 174 9.08 -15.83 -15.10
N LYS A 175 9.04 -16.68 -14.05
CA LYS A 175 10.06 -16.72 -12.99
C LYS A 175 11.48 -16.80 -13.53
N SER A 176 11.67 -17.61 -14.59
CA SER A 176 12.97 -17.81 -15.25
C SER A 176 13.48 -16.58 -16.02
N SER A 177 12.60 -15.63 -16.32
CA SER A 177 12.94 -14.42 -17.08
C SER A 177 13.07 -13.17 -16.21
N PHE A 178 12.65 -13.25 -14.94
CA PHE A 178 12.77 -12.13 -14.03
C PHE A 178 14.17 -12.07 -13.40
N GLU A 179 14.85 -10.95 -13.60
CA GLU A 179 16.10 -10.63 -12.92
C GLU A 179 15.82 -9.45 -11.96
N GLN A 180 16.08 -9.68 -10.69
CA GLN A 180 15.96 -8.63 -9.67
C GLN A 180 16.99 -7.53 -9.94
N SER A 181 16.55 -6.28 -9.94
CA SER A 181 17.40 -5.12 -10.18
C SER A 181 17.11 -4.02 -9.17
N GLU A 182 18.00 -3.00 -9.10
CA GLU A 182 17.75 -1.79 -8.30
C GLU A 182 16.46 -1.06 -8.72
N LYS A 183 15.99 -1.29 -9.94
CA LYS A 183 14.78 -0.66 -10.49
C LYS A 183 13.50 -1.38 -10.07
N TYR A 184 13.53 -2.72 -9.97
CA TYR A 184 12.35 -3.53 -9.69
C TYR A 184 12.64 -4.60 -8.64
N SER A 185 11.92 -4.55 -7.53
CA SER A 185 12.08 -5.49 -6.40
C SER A 185 11.41 -6.84 -6.64
N ASN A 186 10.39 -6.92 -7.48
CA ASN A 186 9.68 -8.15 -7.84
C ASN A 186 9.09 -8.08 -9.26
N ALA A 187 8.67 -9.23 -9.80
CA ALA A 187 8.13 -9.38 -11.14
C ALA A 187 6.88 -8.53 -11.38
N ARG A 188 5.98 -8.44 -10.41
CA ARG A 188 4.76 -7.62 -10.48
C ARG A 188 5.08 -6.13 -10.65
N ASN A 189 6.03 -5.60 -9.86
CA ASN A 189 6.47 -4.21 -9.96
C ASN A 189 7.15 -3.93 -11.30
N ALA A 190 7.90 -4.90 -11.85
CA ALA A 190 8.51 -4.78 -13.16
C ALA A 190 7.46 -4.66 -14.27
N VAL A 191 6.45 -5.53 -14.29
CA VAL A 191 5.32 -5.44 -15.23
C VAL A 191 4.58 -4.12 -15.09
N SER A 192 4.21 -3.75 -13.85
CA SER A 192 3.45 -2.53 -13.58
C SER A 192 4.21 -1.27 -14.00
N GLY A 193 5.51 -1.22 -13.71
CA GLY A 193 6.37 -0.10 -14.10
C GLY A 193 6.57 -0.01 -15.61
N ALA A 194 6.77 -1.15 -16.28
CA ALA A 194 6.96 -1.22 -17.73
C ALA A 194 5.68 -0.86 -18.50
N LEU A 195 4.51 -1.37 -18.08
CA LEU A 195 3.21 -1.03 -18.69
C LEU A 195 2.86 0.46 -18.58
N ARG A 196 3.33 1.15 -17.53
CA ARG A 196 3.10 2.58 -17.32
C ARG A 196 4.22 3.48 -17.86
N SER A 197 5.27 2.88 -18.42
CA SER A 197 6.37 3.65 -19.00
C SER A 197 5.92 4.39 -20.25
N LYS A 198 6.44 5.61 -20.43
CA LYS A 198 6.33 6.36 -21.70
C LYS A 198 7.24 5.79 -22.79
N GLU A 199 8.26 5.04 -22.41
CA GLU A 199 9.15 4.33 -23.34
C GLU A 199 8.48 3.01 -23.72
N ILE A 200 7.87 2.98 -24.89
CA ILE A 200 7.09 1.84 -25.39
C ILE A 200 7.92 0.54 -25.36
N GLY A 201 9.21 0.59 -25.74
CA GLY A 201 10.10 -0.58 -25.73
C GLY A 201 10.37 -1.20 -24.37
N SER A 202 10.20 -0.45 -23.27
CA SER A 202 10.49 -0.94 -21.92
C SER A 202 9.58 -2.10 -21.48
N PHE A 203 8.40 -2.25 -22.08
CA PHE A 203 7.51 -3.38 -21.79
C PHE A 203 8.02 -4.68 -22.40
N ALA A 204 8.48 -4.65 -23.66
CA ALA A 204 9.05 -5.82 -24.32
C ALA A 204 10.36 -6.28 -23.65
N ASP A 205 11.15 -5.36 -23.09
CA ASP A 205 12.43 -5.65 -22.43
C ASP A 205 12.27 -6.56 -21.22
N VAL A 206 11.15 -6.49 -20.48
CA VAL A 206 10.86 -7.34 -19.32
C VAL A 206 10.25 -8.69 -19.71
N LYS A 207 10.09 -8.97 -21.01
CA LYS A 207 9.55 -10.22 -21.57
C LYS A 207 8.25 -10.69 -20.92
N PRO A 208 7.23 -9.84 -20.84
CA PRO A 208 5.97 -10.18 -20.19
C PRO A 208 5.17 -11.18 -21.03
N LYS A 209 4.21 -11.82 -20.36
CA LYS A 209 3.16 -12.65 -20.97
C LYS A 209 1.80 -12.10 -20.57
N PHE A 210 0.80 -12.27 -21.41
CA PHE A 210 -0.60 -12.00 -21.08
C PHE A 210 -1.34 -13.33 -20.93
N VAL A 211 -1.61 -13.71 -19.68
CA VAL A 211 -2.27 -14.97 -19.35
C VAL A 211 -3.74 -14.69 -19.03
N THR A 212 -4.63 -15.24 -19.83
CA THR A 212 -6.07 -14.99 -19.76
C THR A 212 -6.80 -16.03 -18.91
N TYR A 213 -7.89 -15.62 -18.27
CA TYR A 213 -8.66 -16.46 -17.36
C TYR A 213 -10.16 -16.19 -17.34
N ASP A 214 -10.67 -15.22 -18.12
CA ASP A 214 -12.09 -14.92 -18.13
C ASP A 214 -12.52 -14.21 -19.42
N ILE A 215 -13.68 -14.57 -19.96
CA ILE A 215 -14.40 -13.84 -21.00
C ILE A 215 -15.57 -13.11 -20.34
N MET A 216 -15.38 -11.83 -20.03
CA MET A 216 -16.34 -11.02 -19.28
C MET A 216 -17.63 -10.74 -20.07
N SER A 217 -17.57 -10.81 -21.42
CA SER A 217 -18.72 -10.66 -22.33
C SER A 217 -19.38 -12.01 -22.67
N SER A 218 -18.91 -13.11 -22.07
CA SER A 218 -19.41 -14.44 -22.43
C SER A 218 -20.87 -14.64 -22.03
N HIS A 219 -21.67 -15.13 -22.98
CA HIS A 219 -22.97 -15.68 -22.71
C HIS A 219 -22.92 -17.19 -22.40
N SER A 220 -21.75 -17.80 -22.54
CA SER A 220 -21.49 -19.15 -22.05
C SER A 220 -21.55 -19.12 -20.52
N GLN A 221 -22.32 -19.98 -19.92
CA GLN A 221 -22.34 -20.13 -18.48
C GLN A 221 -21.38 -21.23 -18.04
N ASP A 222 -20.22 -21.36 -18.72
CA ASP A 222 -19.28 -22.46 -18.53
C ASP A 222 -17.83 -21.94 -18.62
N GLU A 223 -17.12 -21.95 -17.49
CA GLU A 223 -15.72 -21.46 -17.37
C GLU A 223 -14.76 -22.28 -18.24
N VAL A 224 -14.98 -23.60 -18.33
CA VAL A 224 -14.12 -24.50 -19.13
C VAL A 224 -14.22 -24.18 -20.60
N ARG A 225 -15.44 -23.94 -21.07
CA ARG A 225 -15.70 -23.54 -22.46
C ARG A 225 -15.04 -22.21 -22.76
N ASP A 226 -15.09 -21.26 -21.83
CA ASP A 226 -14.47 -19.95 -22.01
C ASP A 226 -12.95 -20.05 -22.10
N LEU A 227 -12.30 -20.84 -21.21
CA LEU A 227 -10.87 -21.11 -21.30
C LEU A 227 -10.49 -21.79 -22.63
N LYS A 228 -11.32 -22.74 -23.11
CA LYS A 228 -11.09 -23.36 -24.40
C LYS A 228 -11.16 -22.35 -25.55
N ILE A 229 -12.14 -21.46 -25.55
CA ILE A 229 -12.27 -20.41 -26.57
C ILE A 229 -11.03 -19.51 -26.57
N LEU A 230 -10.55 -19.09 -25.38
CA LEU A 230 -9.35 -18.27 -25.24
C LEU A 230 -8.11 -18.98 -25.82
N SER A 231 -7.93 -20.26 -25.50
CA SER A 231 -6.85 -21.08 -26.03
C SER A 231 -6.95 -21.28 -27.54
N ASP A 232 -8.14 -21.54 -28.08
CA ASP A 232 -8.38 -21.73 -29.52
C ASP A 232 -8.10 -20.44 -30.32
N LEU A 233 -8.26 -19.26 -29.70
CA LEU A 233 -7.88 -17.96 -30.26
C LEU A 233 -6.37 -17.69 -30.23
N GLY A 234 -5.60 -18.47 -29.47
CA GLY A 234 -4.15 -18.33 -29.32
C GLY A 234 -3.69 -17.52 -28.12
N PHE A 235 -4.57 -17.22 -27.16
CA PHE A 235 -4.15 -16.65 -25.88
C PHE A 235 -3.53 -17.72 -24.97
N ASP A 236 -2.50 -17.35 -24.23
CA ASP A 236 -2.06 -18.11 -23.07
C ASP A 236 -3.19 -18.11 -22.02
N ILE A 237 -3.52 -19.28 -21.48
CA ILE A 237 -4.56 -19.44 -20.46
C ILE A 237 -3.94 -19.83 -19.11
N VAL A 238 -4.64 -19.48 -18.04
CA VAL A 238 -4.21 -19.78 -16.67
C VAL A 238 -4.12 -21.28 -16.42
N THR A 239 -3.10 -21.71 -15.64
CA THR A 239 -2.99 -23.09 -15.14
C THR A 239 -4.19 -23.40 -14.25
N HIS A 240 -4.84 -24.54 -14.49
CA HIS A 240 -6.07 -24.91 -13.80
C HIS A 240 -6.22 -26.41 -13.57
N LYS A 241 -7.08 -26.77 -12.61
CA LYS A 241 -7.46 -28.15 -12.25
C LYS A 241 -8.98 -28.23 -12.12
N PHE A 242 -9.56 -29.30 -12.62
CA PHE A 242 -10.97 -29.62 -12.41
C PHE A 242 -11.19 -30.37 -11.10
N VAL A 243 -12.26 -30.03 -10.40
CA VAL A 243 -12.75 -30.70 -9.21
C VAL A 243 -14.18 -31.17 -9.46
N SER A 244 -14.42 -32.47 -9.24
CA SER A 244 -15.76 -33.05 -9.40
C SER A 244 -16.75 -32.42 -8.39
N ALA A 245 -18.02 -32.35 -8.77
CA ALA A 245 -19.09 -31.94 -7.87
C ALA A 245 -19.27 -32.87 -6.65
N ASP A 246 -18.84 -34.12 -6.76
CA ASP A 246 -18.92 -35.12 -5.69
C ASP A 246 -17.71 -35.14 -4.76
N SER A 247 -16.68 -34.33 -5.06
CA SER A 247 -15.47 -34.20 -4.22
C SER A 247 -15.72 -33.26 -3.04
N ASP A 248 -15.00 -33.49 -1.93
CA ASP A 248 -14.90 -32.49 -0.86
C ASP A 248 -14.05 -31.31 -1.32
N LEU A 249 -14.70 -30.20 -1.62
CA LEU A 249 -14.05 -29.01 -2.14
C LEU A 249 -12.94 -28.49 -1.22
N TYR A 250 -13.16 -28.54 0.10
CA TYR A 250 -12.14 -28.11 1.06
C TYR A 250 -10.89 -28.97 0.99
N GLU A 251 -11.03 -30.30 0.96
CA GLU A 251 -9.87 -31.21 0.87
C GLU A 251 -9.14 -31.06 -0.49
N GLU A 252 -9.87 -30.85 -1.59
CA GLU A 252 -9.27 -30.59 -2.91
C GLU A 252 -8.46 -29.28 -2.92
N ILE A 253 -8.97 -28.21 -2.32
CA ILE A 253 -8.26 -26.93 -2.22
C ILE A 253 -7.06 -27.07 -1.28
N LYS A 254 -7.24 -27.71 -0.12
CA LYS A 254 -6.16 -27.95 0.83
C LYS A 254 -5.02 -28.73 0.19
N ASN A 255 -5.33 -29.81 -0.51
CA ASN A 255 -4.33 -30.61 -1.25
C ASN A 255 -3.62 -29.77 -2.32
N ALA A 256 -4.33 -28.87 -3.00
CA ALA A 256 -3.71 -27.98 -3.99
C ALA A 256 -2.79 -26.95 -3.33
N VAL A 257 -3.17 -26.40 -2.16
CA VAL A 257 -2.34 -25.48 -1.36
C VAL A 257 -1.09 -26.15 -0.82
N ASP A 258 -1.22 -27.40 -0.32
CA ASP A 258 -0.14 -28.17 0.29
C ASP A 258 0.76 -28.87 -0.76
N SER A 259 0.40 -28.81 -2.05
CA SER A 259 1.19 -29.39 -3.15
C SER A 259 2.30 -28.45 -3.62
N GLU A 260 3.15 -28.97 -4.49
CA GLU A 260 4.19 -28.18 -5.18
C GLU A 260 3.63 -27.31 -6.32
N TRP A 261 2.32 -26.98 -6.33
CA TRP A 261 1.72 -26.17 -7.38
C TRP A 261 2.38 -24.81 -7.48
N ARG A 262 2.60 -24.15 -6.32
CA ARG A 262 3.25 -22.83 -6.27
C ARG A 262 4.66 -22.84 -6.85
N GLU A 263 5.43 -23.88 -6.52
CA GLU A 263 6.82 -24.05 -6.95
C GLU A 263 6.92 -24.36 -8.44
N ASN A 264 6.04 -25.21 -8.94
CA ASN A 264 6.02 -25.69 -10.33
C ASN A 264 5.33 -24.72 -11.31
N GLU A 265 4.64 -23.71 -10.80
CA GLU A 265 4.01 -22.68 -11.65
C GLU A 265 5.09 -21.85 -12.38
N LEU A 266 4.83 -21.56 -13.65
CA LEU A 266 5.74 -20.76 -14.49
C LEU A 266 5.85 -19.31 -14.00
N PHE A 267 4.79 -18.79 -13.44
CA PHE A 267 4.67 -17.41 -12.96
C PHE A 267 4.60 -17.36 -11.44
N GLU A 268 4.90 -16.19 -10.87
CA GLU A 268 4.59 -15.98 -9.44
C GLU A 268 3.08 -16.01 -9.22
N ILE A 269 2.67 -16.74 -8.18
CA ILE A 269 1.28 -16.83 -7.74
C ILE A 269 1.17 -16.58 -6.24
N ASP A 270 0.14 -15.87 -5.83
CA ASP A 270 -0.09 -15.53 -4.42
C ASP A 270 -1.20 -16.36 -3.77
N GLY A 271 -1.77 -17.31 -4.53
CA GLY A 271 -2.83 -18.18 -4.10
C GLY A 271 -3.47 -18.97 -5.25
N LEU A 272 -4.70 -19.40 -5.02
CA LEU A 272 -5.55 -20.08 -5.97
C LEU A 272 -6.87 -19.33 -6.12
N VAL A 273 -7.53 -19.43 -7.27
CA VAL A 273 -8.89 -18.92 -7.50
C VAL A 273 -9.83 -20.10 -7.70
N ILE A 274 -10.93 -20.10 -6.98
CA ILE A 274 -11.94 -21.17 -7.04
C ILE A 274 -13.18 -20.61 -7.70
N LYS A 275 -13.66 -21.31 -8.75
CA LYS A 275 -14.85 -20.95 -9.52
C LYS A 275 -15.73 -22.17 -9.70
N PRO A 276 -17.07 -22.10 -9.57
CA PRO A 276 -17.95 -23.14 -10.11
C PRO A 276 -17.78 -23.25 -11.63
N ILE A 277 -17.72 -24.45 -12.18
CA ILE A 277 -17.57 -24.66 -13.63
C ILE A 277 -18.74 -24.01 -14.38
N ARG A 278 -19.96 -24.24 -13.92
CA ARG A 278 -21.12 -23.49 -14.44
C ARG A 278 -21.17 -22.15 -13.69
N LYS A 279 -20.99 -21.06 -14.41
CA LYS A 279 -21.11 -19.72 -13.83
C LYS A 279 -22.45 -19.62 -13.11
N SER A 280 -22.45 -19.47 -11.80
CA SER A 280 -23.61 -18.92 -11.11
C SER A 280 -23.87 -17.56 -11.75
N LYS A 281 -25.14 -17.11 -11.84
CA LYS A 281 -25.40 -15.72 -12.22
C LYS A 281 -24.51 -14.86 -11.32
N VAL A 282 -23.48 -14.27 -11.92
CA VAL A 282 -22.63 -13.33 -11.20
C VAL A 282 -23.53 -12.15 -10.94
N GLU A 283 -24.19 -12.18 -9.81
CA GLU A 283 -24.88 -11.03 -9.29
C GLU A 283 -23.77 -10.06 -8.89
N TYR A 284 -23.62 -9.02 -9.68
CA TYR A 284 -22.81 -7.84 -9.34
C TYR A 284 -23.47 -7.07 -8.18
N ASP A 285 -24.07 -7.81 -7.25
CA ASP A 285 -24.81 -7.29 -6.13
C ASP A 285 -23.93 -7.22 -4.89
N GLY A 286 -23.92 -6.11 -4.27
CA GLY A 286 -23.40 -5.91 -2.94
C GLY A 286 -22.68 -4.61 -2.79
N ASP A 287 -21.48 -4.63 -2.24
CA ASP A 287 -20.64 -3.47 -1.98
C ASP A 287 -20.02 -2.83 -3.24
N GLY A 288 -20.22 -3.42 -4.44
CA GLY A 288 -19.70 -2.93 -5.72
C GLY A 288 -18.19 -3.10 -5.90
N HIS A 289 -17.51 -3.87 -5.03
CA HIS A 289 -16.05 -4.01 -5.05
C HIS A 289 -15.57 -5.43 -5.33
N HIS A 290 -16.34 -6.47 -4.95
CA HIS A 290 -15.95 -7.87 -5.11
C HIS A 290 -16.94 -8.64 -6.00
N ALA A 291 -16.37 -9.49 -6.87
CA ALA A 291 -17.15 -10.44 -7.66
C ALA A 291 -17.64 -11.57 -6.76
N LYS A 292 -18.94 -11.87 -6.79
CA LYS A 292 -19.52 -13.01 -6.12
C LYS A 292 -19.42 -14.27 -6.98
N GLY A 293 -19.48 -15.43 -6.36
CA GLY A 293 -19.37 -16.72 -7.06
C GLY A 293 -17.95 -17.13 -7.40
N GLN A 294 -16.95 -16.37 -6.98
CA GLN A 294 -15.54 -16.70 -7.09
C GLN A 294 -14.85 -16.33 -5.78
N ILE A 295 -13.86 -17.13 -5.35
CA ILE A 295 -13.12 -16.86 -4.13
C ILE A 295 -11.62 -17.09 -4.34
N ALA A 296 -10.79 -16.19 -3.82
CA ALA A 296 -9.35 -16.34 -3.81
C ALA A 296 -8.89 -16.98 -2.50
N VAL A 297 -8.14 -18.05 -2.60
CA VAL A 297 -7.48 -18.72 -1.46
C VAL A 297 -6.01 -18.34 -1.48
N LYS A 298 -5.60 -17.51 -0.51
CA LYS A 298 -4.21 -17.06 -0.37
C LYS A 298 -3.35 -18.16 0.22
N PHE A 299 -2.16 -18.38 -0.38
CA PHE A 299 -1.15 -19.28 0.19
C PHE A 299 -0.66 -18.79 1.55
N PRO A 300 -0.14 -19.69 2.40
CA PRO A 300 0.65 -19.27 3.53
C PRO A 300 1.85 -18.44 3.04
N PRO A 301 2.20 -17.37 3.74
CA PRO A 301 3.38 -16.60 3.39
C PRO A 301 4.64 -17.46 3.57
N LYS A 302 5.63 -17.28 2.67
CA LYS A 302 6.94 -17.92 2.82
C LYS A 302 7.71 -17.26 3.96
N GLY A 303 8.43 -18.05 4.71
CA GLY A 303 9.21 -17.59 5.85
C GLY A 303 10.41 -18.46 6.17
N ASP A 304 11.24 -17.99 7.10
CA ASP A 304 12.37 -18.74 7.64
C ASP A 304 12.53 -18.54 9.14
N VAL A 305 13.32 -19.38 9.74
CA VAL A 305 13.53 -19.44 11.19
C VAL A 305 14.81 -18.68 11.56
N THR A 306 14.71 -17.81 12.57
CA THR A 306 15.85 -17.03 13.05
C THR A 306 15.76 -16.79 14.55
N TYR A 307 16.72 -16.05 15.11
CA TYR A 307 16.77 -15.69 16.52
C TYR A 307 16.62 -14.19 16.70
N LEU A 308 15.70 -13.75 17.56
CA LEU A 308 15.52 -12.34 17.92
C LEU A 308 16.74 -11.84 18.69
N ARG A 309 17.39 -10.80 18.18
CA ARG A 309 18.60 -10.23 18.77
C ARG A 309 18.34 -8.93 19.51
N ASP A 310 17.39 -8.12 19.02
CA ASP A 310 17.02 -6.85 19.64
C ASP A 310 15.65 -6.37 19.19
N ILE A 311 15.09 -5.39 19.91
CA ILE A 311 13.93 -4.61 19.48
C ILE A 311 14.33 -3.15 19.49
N GLU A 312 14.41 -2.56 18.31
CA GLU A 312 14.56 -1.12 18.13
C GLU A 312 13.20 -0.45 18.04
N PHE A 313 13.14 0.82 18.41
CA PHE A 313 11.92 1.62 18.30
C PHE A 313 12.16 2.79 17.37
N THR A 314 11.37 2.88 16.30
CA THR A 314 11.34 4.06 15.43
C THR A 314 10.25 5.00 15.90
N VAL A 315 10.58 6.30 16.01
CA VAL A 315 9.64 7.33 16.49
C VAL A 315 8.98 8.03 15.31
N GLY A 316 7.68 7.92 15.20
CA GLY A 316 6.88 8.64 14.21
C GLY A 316 6.74 10.14 14.55
N LYS A 317 6.21 10.90 13.59
CA LYS A 317 5.96 12.34 13.74
C LYS A 317 4.97 12.71 14.84
N ASP A 318 4.11 11.78 15.17
CA ASP A 318 3.07 11.88 16.20
C ASP A 318 3.56 11.37 17.57
N GLY A 319 4.87 11.07 17.70
CA GLY A 319 5.45 10.48 18.88
C GLY A 319 5.18 8.98 19.04
N ARG A 320 4.46 8.36 18.10
CA ARG A 320 4.22 6.92 18.08
C ARG A 320 5.54 6.18 17.88
N MET A 321 5.76 5.20 18.72
CA MET A 321 6.91 4.31 18.63
C MET A 321 6.49 3.00 17.99
N THR A 322 7.12 2.67 16.87
CA THR A 322 6.92 1.40 16.18
C THR A 322 8.07 0.47 16.50
N PRO A 323 7.81 -0.68 17.13
CA PRO A 323 8.86 -1.66 17.39
C PRO A 323 9.30 -2.34 16.08
N VAL A 324 10.61 -2.50 15.93
CA VAL A 324 11.28 -3.18 14.82
C VAL A 324 12.16 -4.27 15.40
N ALA A 325 11.88 -5.52 15.04
CA ALA A 325 12.68 -6.66 15.44
C ALA A 325 13.97 -6.72 14.64
N ILE A 326 15.09 -6.92 15.34
CA ILE A 326 16.42 -7.20 14.80
C ILE A 326 16.72 -8.66 15.05
N TYR A 327 17.11 -9.40 14.02
CA TYR A 327 17.37 -10.84 14.10
C TYR A 327 18.56 -11.24 13.21
N ASP A 328 19.05 -12.50 13.39
CA ASP A 328 20.13 -13.01 12.55
C ASP A 328 19.68 -13.02 11.09
N GLU A 329 20.58 -12.62 10.16
CA GLU A 329 20.26 -12.54 8.74
C GLU A 329 19.71 -13.88 8.22
N ILE A 330 18.57 -13.80 7.56
CA ILE A 330 17.93 -14.90 6.84
C ILE A 330 17.73 -14.49 5.38
N GLU A 331 17.53 -15.50 4.52
CA GLU A 331 17.24 -15.29 3.12
C GLU A 331 15.89 -15.92 2.76
N ILE A 332 14.94 -15.10 2.31
CA ILE A 332 13.63 -15.55 1.85
C ILE A 332 13.46 -15.09 0.40
N ASP A 333 13.24 -16.05 -0.52
CA ASP A 333 13.10 -15.79 -1.96
C ASP A 333 14.26 -14.95 -2.54
N GLY A 334 15.51 -15.29 -2.16
CA GLY A 334 16.71 -14.61 -2.66
C GLY A 334 16.96 -13.22 -2.04
N VAL A 335 16.13 -12.78 -1.09
CA VAL A 335 16.30 -11.50 -0.41
C VAL A 335 16.80 -11.71 1.01
N LYS A 336 17.96 -11.11 1.31
CA LYS A 336 18.54 -11.10 2.65
C LYS A 336 17.87 -10.05 3.52
N MET A 337 17.53 -10.44 4.74
CA MET A 337 16.85 -9.56 5.69
C MET A 337 17.25 -9.89 7.13
N SER A 338 17.33 -8.86 7.96
CA SER A 338 17.68 -8.93 9.38
C SER A 338 16.79 -8.05 10.25
N ARG A 339 15.76 -7.44 9.67
CA ARG A 339 14.86 -6.51 10.35
C ARG A 339 13.42 -6.76 9.93
N ALA A 340 12.49 -6.77 10.90
CA ALA A 340 11.07 -6.94 10.63
C ALA A 340 10.23 -5.95 11.46
N SER A 341 9.16 -5.43 10.87
CA SER A 341 8.18 -4.66 11.63
C SER A 341 7.40 -5.57 12.58
N VAL A 342 7.18 -5.11 13.80
CA VAL A 342 6.29 -5.75 14.79
C VAL A 342 4.88 -5.13 14.74
N GLY A 343 4.74 -4.00 14.04
CA GLY A 343 3.50 -3.25 13.88
C GLY A 343 3.14 -2.40 15.10
N SER A 344 2.88 -2.99 16.27
CA SER A 344 2.49 -2.23 17.47
C SER A 344 3.07 -2.82 18.77
N TRP A 345 3.06 -2.00 19.83
CA TRP A 345 3.41 -2.46 21.17
C TRP A 345 2.49 -3.59 21.67
N SER A 346 1.20 -3.49 21.40
CA SER A 346 0.24 -4.54 21.74
C SER A 346 0.54 -5.87 21.07
N ASN A 347 1.01 -5.87 19.82
CA ASN A 347 1.45 -7.09 19.12
C ASN A 347 2.66 -7.71 19.80
N LEU A 348 3.64 -6.88 20.19
CA LEU A 348 4.82 -7.35 20.91
C LEU A 348 4.42 -8.06 22.21
N LEU A 349 3.53 -7.46 23.01
CA LEU A 349 3.00 -8.04 24.24
C LEU A 349 2.19 -9.31 23.98
N LYS A 350 1.36 -9.33 22.93
CA LYS A 350 0.55 -10.50 22.55
C LYS A 350 1.41 -11.70 22.19
N TRP A 351 2.49 -11.48 21.46
CA TRP A 351 3.45 -12.54 21.11
C TRP A 351 4.30 -12.96 22.30
N ASN A 352 4.40 -12.10 23.32
CA ASN A 352 5.22 -12.35 24.51
C ASN A 352 6.62 -12.83 24.12
N VAL A 353 7.22 -12.18 23.11
CA VAL A 353 8.53 -12.50 22.58
C VAL A 353 9.61 -11.83 23.44
N SER A 354 10.74 -12.51 23.58
CA SER A 354 11.90 -12.04 24.31
C SER A 354 13.18 -12.09 23.46
N ILE A 355 14.14 -11.27 23.77
CA ILE A 355 15.43 -11.26 23.07
C ILE A 355 16.13 -12.59 23.33
N GLY A 356 16.51 -13.29 22.26
CA GLY A 356 17.07 -14.63 22.28
C GLY A 356 16.09 -15.73 21.81
N ASP A 357 14.80 -15.42 21.74
CA ASP A 357 13.80 -16.38 21.30
C ASP A 357 13.98 -16.76 19.83
N LYS A 358 13.60 -17.99 19.51
CA LYS A 358 13.55 -18.51 18.14
C LYS A 358 12.22 -18.11 17.52
N ILE A 359 12.29 -17.34 16.45
CA ILE A 359 11.14 -16.76 15.78
C ILE A 359 11.03 -17.26 14.35
N TYR A 360 9.80 -17.31 13.84
CA TYR A 360 9.50 -17.52 12.44
C TYR A 360 9.20 -16.16 11.81
N VAL A 361 9.98 -15.79 10.84
CA VAL A 361 9.83 -14.53 10.10
C VAL A 361 9.32 -14.84 8.72
N ILE A 362 8.24 -14.19 8.32
CA ILE A 362 7.66 -14.29 7.00
C ILE A 362 7.95 -13.04 6.19
N ARG A 363 7.97 -13.21 4.88
CA ARG A 363 7.95 -12.11 3.94
C ARG A 363 6.52 -11.90 3.49
N SER A 364 5.84 -10.97 4.13
CA SER A 364 4.46 -10.67 3.80
C SER A 364 4.39 -9.99 2.43
N ASN A 365 3.71 -10.67 1.49
CA ASN A 365 3.54 -10.25 0.08
C ASN A 365 4.85 -9.87 -0.62
N ASP A 366 5.86 -10.68 -0.39
CA ASP A 366 7.17 -10.63 -1.04
C ASP A 366 7.97 -9.31 -0.82
N VAL A 367 7.56 -8.46 0.12
CA VAL A 367 8.21 -7.15 0.34
C VAL A 367 8.64 -6.88 1.79
N ILE A 368 7.74 -7.00 2.78
CA ILE A 368 8.03 -6.54 4.15
C ILE A 368 8.17 -7.71 5.13
N PRO A 369 9.33 -7.88 5.81
CA PRO A 369 9.49 -8.89 6.83
C PRO A 369 8.58 -8.63 8.04
N GLN A 370 7.93 -9.68 8.53
CA GLN A 370 7.11 -9.67 9.74
C GLN A 370 7.41 -10.90 10.60
N ILE A 371 7.36 -10.77 11.93
CA ILE A 371 7.34 -11.93 12.81
C ILE A 371 5.94 -12.54 12.72
N ASP A 372 5.88 -13.83 12.39
CA ASP A 372 4.61 -14.58 12.32
C ASP A 372 4.38 -15.43 13.57
N ALA A 373 5.45 -16.03 14.12
CA ALA A 373 5.36 -16.87 15.31
C ALA A 373 6.63 -16.83 16.16
N VAL A 374 6.46 -17.11 17.46
CA VAL A 374 7.52 -17.49 18.39
C VAL A 374 7.52 -19.00 18.49
N LEU A 375 8.58 -19.63 17.98
CA LEU A 375 8.66 -21.10 17.90
C LEU A 375 9.19 -21.72 19.18
N GLU A 376 10.17 -21.08 19.81
CA GLU A 376 10.85 -21.60 20.98
C GLU A 376 11.32 -20.46 21.86
N ARG A 377 11.15 -20.60 23.16
CA ARG A 377 11.61 -19.65 24.18
C ARG A 377 12.74 -20.25 24.96
N TYR A 378 13.74 -19.46 25.20
CA TYR A 378 14.91 -19.88 25.99
C TYR A 378 14.81 -19.30 27.42
N ASP A 379 15.18 -20.11 28.41
CA ASP A 379 15.18 -19.67 29.84
C ASP A 379 16.11 -18.46 30.08
N SER A 380 17.10 -18.25 29.20
CA SER A 380 18.01 -17.11 29.24
C SER A 380 17.54 -15.91 28.42
N SER A 381 16.35 -15.98 27.84
CA SER A 381 15.78 -14.88 27.03
C SER A 381 15.60 -13.63 27.87
N LYS A 382 15.95 -12.49 27.28
CA LYS A 382 15.87 -11.19 27.91
C LYS A 382 14.51 -10.55 27.63
N GLU A 383 13.79 -10.23 28.68
CA GLU A 383 12.49 -9.57 28.55
C GLU A 383 12.63 -8.20 27.87
N ILE A 384 11.67 -7.88 26.99
CA ILE A 384 11.60 -6.59 26.32
C ILE A 384 10.88 -5.61 27.25
N VAL A 385 11.65 -4.65 27.77
CA VAL A 385 11.14 -3.66 28.72
C VAL A 385 10.62 -2.44 27.94
N GLN A 386 9.50 -1.89 28.44
CA GLN A 386 8.99 -0.62 27.93
C GLN A 386 10.07 0.47 28.11
N PRO A 387 10.44 1.20 27.04
CA PRO A 387 11.41 2.28 27.13
C PRO A 387 10.97 3.37 28.11
N SER A 388 11.94 4.00 28.78
CA SER A 388 11.68 5.14 29.64
C SER A 388 11.06 6.32 28.89
N GLU A 389 10.35 7.19 29.58
CA GLU A 389 9.71 8.39 29.00
C GLU A 389 8.67 8.07 27.91
N THR A 390 7.95 6.93 28.08
CA THR A 390 6.92 6.48 27.15
C THR A 390 5.60 6.21 27.88
N TRP A 391 4.48 6.31 27.12
CA TRP A 391 3.15 5.93 27.60
C TRP A 391 2.40 5.11 26.57
N ILE A 392 1.40 4.35 26.99
CA ILE A 392 0.60 3.50 26.12
C ILE A 392 -0.72 4.22 25.84
N GLU A 393 -1.08 4.32 24.54
CA GLU A 393 -2.39 4.79 24.11
C GLU A 393 -2.93 3.81 23.06
N GLY A 394 -4.04 3.12 23.40
CA GLY A 394 -4.59 2.04 22.58
C GLY A 394 -3.59 0.89 22.40
N ALA A 395 -3.29 0.56 21.17
CA ALA A 395 -2.34 -0.52 20.81
C ALA A 395 -0.88 -0.05 20.70
N HIS A 396 -0.61 1.24 20.84
CA HIS A 396 0.69 1.83 20.51
C HIS A 396 1.39 2.41 21.74
N LEU A 397 2.70 2.47 21.63
CA LEU A 397 3.59 3.16 22.55
C LEU A 397 3.91 4.55 21.99
N PHE A 398 3.95 5.55 22.85
CA PHE A 398 4.26 6.92 22.49
C PHE A 398 5.40 7.46 23.37
N THR A 399 6.12 8.43 22.84
CA THR A 399 7.15 9.18 23.56
C THR A 399 7.05 10.67 23.29
N SER A 400 7.49 11.47 24.25
CA SER A 400 7.71 12.90 24.09
C SER A 400 9.11 13.23 23.53
N VAL A 401 9.97 12.23 23.40
CA VAL A 401 11.31 12.42 22.81
C VAL A 401 11.16 12.71 21.33
N LYS A 402 11.71 13.84 20.89
CA LYS A 402 11.70 14.24 19.48
C LYS A 402 12.55 13.26 18.65
N SER A 403 12.06 12.91 17.44
CA SER A 403 12.86 12.15 16.48
C SER A 403 14.17 12.89 16.13
N PRO A 404 15.22 12.17 15.68
CA PRO A 404 16.47 12.79 15.26
C PRO A 404 16.26 13.98 14.33
N ILE A 405 17.12 15.00 14.45
CA ILE A 405 16.96 16.25 13.69
C ILE A 405 16.97 16.00 12.17
N GLU A 406 17.77 15.04 11.72
CA GLU A 406 17.89 14.62 10.32
C GLU A 406 16.54 14.15 9.76
N GLU A 407 15.87 13.29 10.50
CA GLU A 407 14.56 12.77 10.13
C GLU A 407 13.49 13.87 10.11
N ARG A 408 13.55 14.79 11.06
CA ARG A 408 12.65 15.95 11.14
C ARG A 408 12.83 16.88 9.94
N PHE A 409 14.06 17.11 9.49
CA PHE A 409 14.34 17.91 8.30
C PHE A 409 13.83 17.27 7.02
N ALA A 410 14.05 15.96 6.83
CA ALA A 410 13.54 15.25 5.67
C ALA A 410 12.00 15.32 5.61
N LYS A 411 11.33 15.16 6.75
CA LYS A 411 9.88 15.29 6.87
C LYS A 411 9.39 16.72 6.62
N PHE A 412 10.13 17.73 7.14
CA PHE A 412 9.85 19.15 6.90
C PHE A 412 9.88 19.47 5.41
N ALA A 413 10.96 19.09 4.73
CA ALA A 413 11.14 19.31 3.30
C ALA A 413 10.04 18.60 2.46
N ASN A 414 9.74 17.35 2.79
CA ASN A 414 8.68 16.60 2.13
C ASN A 414 7.29 17.25 2.28
N ALA A 415 6.97 17.73 3.47
CA ALA A 415 5.68 18.40 3.71
C ALA A 415 5.53 19.69 2.89
N LEU A 416 6.63 20.39 2.67
CA LEU A 416 6.71 21.58 1.81
C LEU A 416 6.96 21.25 0.32
N LYS A 417 7.00 19.95 -0.06
CA LYS A 417 7.23 19.45 -1.42
C LYS A 417 8.62 19.75 -2.00
N ILE A 418 9.62 19.92 -1.16
CA ILE A 418 11.02 20.12 -1.58
C ILE A 418 11.68 18.74 -1.75
N LYS A 419 11.48 18.09 -2.90
CA LYS A 419 11.93 16.70 -3.16
C LYS A 419 13.45 16.57 -3.28
N ALA A 420 14.11 17.58 -3.81
CA ALA A 420 15.57 17.60 -3.94
C ALA A 420 16.30 17.66 -2.59
N PHE A 421 15.56 17.99 -1.52
CA PHE A 421 16.07 18.06 -0.13
C PHE A 421 15.85 16.73 0.60
N ASN A 422 16.48 15.68 0.12
CA ASN A 422 16.45 14.36 0.77
C ASN A 422 17.50 14.28 1.91
N GLU A 423 17.47 13.20 2.72
CA GLU A 423 18.35 12.96 3.84
C GLU A 423 19.83 13.14 3.50
N LYS A 424 20.28 12.61 2.35
CA LYS A 424 21.66 12.76 1.90
C LYS A 424 22.01 14.22 1.60
N THR A 425 21.11 14.96 0.97
CA THR A 425 21.32 16.40 0.68
C THR A 425 21.37 17.20 1.97
N TYR A 426 20.43 16.93 2.90
CA TYR A 426 20.41 17.53 4.21
C TYR A 426 21.73 17.32 4.96
N LYS A 427 22.15 16.06 5.11
CA LYS A 427 23.40 15.71 5.81
C LYS A 427 24.59 16.40 5.19
N THR A 428 24.67 16.43 3.85
CA THR A 428 25.74 17.14 3.13
C THR A 428 25.78 18.63 3.47
N LEU A 429 24.62 19.31 3.52
CA LEU A 429 24.56 20.74 3.84
C LEU A 429 24.86 21.02 5.32
N LEU A 430 24.40 20.15 6.22
CA LEU A 430 24.68 20.25 7.67
C LEU A 430 26.16 20.04 7.94
N ASP A 431 26.77 18.99 7.40
CA ASP A 431 28.20 18.66 7.62
C ASP A 431 29.12 19.77 7.10
N ASN A 432 28.68 20.54 6.10
CA ASN A 432 29.39 21.70 5.57
C ASN A 432 28.97 23.03 6.23
N GLY A 433 28.13 22.98 7.26
CA GLY A 433 27.77 24.18 8.05
C GLY A 433 26.84 25.17 7.32
N LEU A 434 26.27 24.79 6.18
CA LEU A 434 25.37 25.67 5.39
C LEU A 434 24.00 25.82 6.01
N ILE A 435 23.56 24.83 6.78
CA ILE A 435 22.27 24.82 7.51
C ILE A 435 22.49 24.34 8.95
N LYS A 436 21.70 24.86 9.88
CA LYS A 436 21.64 24.45 11.29
C LYS A 436 20.21 24.28 11.77
N ASP A 437 19.28 25.04 11.22
CA ASP A 437 17.85 25.02 11.54
C ASP A 437 17.00 25.00 10.26
N PHE A 438 15.71 24.70 10.41
CA PHE A 438 14.74 24.64 9.30
C PHE A 438 14.66 25.95 8.51
N ILE A 439 14.81 27.08 9.16
CA ILE A 439 14.77 28.40 8.54
C ILE A 439 15.93 28.60 7.56
N ASP A 440 17.08 28.01 7.82
CA ASP A 440 18.29 28.22 7.01
C ASP A 440 18.11 27.77 5.56
N ILE A 441 17.18 26.83 5.29
CA ILE A 441 16.93 26.39 3.92
C ILE A 441 16.43 27.54 3.03
N PHE A 442 15.68 28.50 3.57
CA PHE A 442 15.15 29.64 2.82
C PHE A 442 16.23 30.66 2.48
N HIS A 443 17.40 30.57 3.11
CA HIS A 443 18.56 31.43 2.87
C HIS A 443 19.67 30.75 2.02
N LEU A 444 19.46 29.51 1.58
CA LEU A 444 20.43 28.78 0.76
C LEU A 444 20.70 29.42 -0.60
N LYS A 445 19.80 30.26 -1.09
CA LYS A 445 19.99 31.00 -2.33
C LYS A 445 21.22 31.89 -2.27
N ASP A 446 21.49 32.52 -1.13
CA ASP A 446 22.63 33.40 -0.93
C ASP A 446 23.96 32.63 -0.78
N LYS A 447 23.88 31.31 -0.55
CA LYS A 447 25.01 30.38 -0.40
C LYS A 447 25.20 29.48 -1.63
N ARG A 448 24.61 29.83 -2.77
CA ARG A 448 24.64 29.01 -3.98
C ARG A 448 26.06 28.64 -4.42
N ASP A 449 26.98 29.61 -4.42
CA ASP A 449 28.36 29.41 -4.85
C ASP A 449 29.12 28.50 -3.88
N GLU A 450 28.85 28.59 -2.56
CA GLU A 450 29.40 27.69 -1.55
C GLU A 450 28.87 26.26 -1.78
N MET A 451 27.58 26.09 -2.08
CA MET A 451 26.99 24.79 -2.36
C MET A 451 27.63 24.11 -3.58
N LEU A 452 27.99 24.87 -4.61
CA LEU A 452 28.63 24.35 -5.82
C LEU A 452 30.06 23.84 -5.58
N GLN A 453 30.70 24.22 -4.50
CA GLN A 453 32.02 23.70 -4.12
C GLN A 453 31.94 22.34 -3.41
N ILE A 454 30.75 21.90 -3.03
CA ILE A 454 30.55 20.66 -2.28
C ILE A 454 30.45 19.48 -3.24
N LYS A 455 31.27 18.45 -3.02
CA LYS A 455 31.24 17.22 -3.81
C LYS A 455 29.87 16.56 -3.73
N GLY A 456 29.21 16.35 -4.88
CA GLY A 456 27.88 15.73 -4.97
C GLY A 456 26.72 16.73 -5.04
N LEU A 457 27.00 18.04 -5.02
CA LEU A 457 26.04 19.12 -5.28
C LEU A 457 26.40 19.81 -6.62
N GLY A 458 26.08 19.16 -7.73
CA GLY A 458 26.27 19.76 -9.06
C GLY A 458 25.23 20.84 -9.39
N VAL A 459 25.51 21.67 -10.40
CA VAL A 459 24.68 22.83 -10.80
C VAL A 459 23.20 22.46 -10.93
N LYS A 460 22.87 21.41 -11.68
CA LYS A 460 21.46 20.99 -11.89
C LYS A 460 20.74 20.67 -10.57
N LYS A 461 21.44 20.02 -9.62
CA LYS A 461 20.85 19.64 -8.33
C LYS A 461 20.67 20.86 -7.43
N VAL A 462 21.64 21.76 -7.41
CA VAL A 462 21.56 23.01 -6.63
C VAL A 462 20.45 23.90 -7.17
N ASP A 463 20.37 24.10 -8.48
CA ASP A 463 19.34 24.93 -9.10
C ASP A 463 17.93 24.36 -8.87
N LEU A 464 17.74 23.04 -9.02
CA LEU A 464 16.47 22.37 -8.71
C LEU A 464 16.08 22.55 -7.23
N LEU A 465 17.03 22.37 -6.32
CA LEU A 465 16.79 22.55 -4.89
C LEU A 465 16.36 23.99 -4.57
N LEU A 466 17.03 24.98 -5.11
CA LEU A 466 16.70 26.39 -4.90
C LEU A 466 15.35 26.77 -5.52
N GLU A 467 15.01 26.20 -6.69
CA GLU A 467 13.70 26.37 -7.32
C GLU A 467 12.57 25.78 -6.44
N GLU A 468 12.74 24.54 -5.95
CA GLU A 468 11.76 23.91 -5.09
C GLU A 468 11.58 24.65 -3.76
N ILE A 469 12.66 25.19 -3.18
CA ILE A 469 12.59 26.05 -1.98
C ILE A 469 11.78 27.32 -2.28
N GLU A 470 12.03 27.98 -3.40
CA GLU A 470 11.28 29.19 -3.75
C GLU A 470 9.79 28.89 -4.01
N LEU A 471 9.48 27.75 -4.63
CA LEU A 471 8.10 27.29 -4.79
C LEU A 471 7.42 26.98 -3.44
N SER A 472 8.17 26.42 -2.49
CA SER A 472 7.67 26.09 -1.15
C SER A 472 7.22 27.29 -0.34
N ARG A 473 7.69 28.50 -0.67
CA ARG A 473 7.25 29.77 -0.04
C ARG A 473 5.74 30.07 -0.26
N ARG A 474 5.10 29.34 -1.19
CA ARG A 474 3.65 29.41 -1.44
C ARG A 474 2.85 28.40 -0.62
N SER A 475 3.48 27.69 0.31
CA SER A 475 2.79 26.72 1.13
C SER A 475 1.73 27.35 2.02
N THR A 476 0.63 26.60 2.22
CA THR A 476 -0.48 27.04 3.07
C THR A 476 -0.11 26.96 4.56
N PHE A 477 -0.85 27.68 5.39
CA PHE A 477 -0.68 27.61 6.85
C PHE A 477 -0.77 26.18 7.38
N GLU A 478 -1.72 25.36 6.87
CA GLU A 478 -1.81 23.93 7.18
C GLU A 478 -0.52 23.18 6.87
N GLN A 479 0.04 23.40 5.68
CA GLN A 479 1.27 22.75 5.24
C GLN A 479 2.46 23.15 6.12
N ILE A 480 2.54 24.40 6.50
CA ILE A 480 3.59 24.91 7.40
C ILE A 480 3.51 24.23 8.76
N LEU A 481 2.34 24.22 9.40
CA LEU A 481 2.16 23.54 10.69
C LEU A 481 2.51 22.05 10.60
N ASN A 482 2.03 21.38 9.55
CA ASN A 482 2.30 19.96 9.36
C ASN A 482 3.79 19.70 9.08
N SER A 483 4.52 20.63 8.47
CA SER A 483 5.97 20.50 8.21
C SER A 483 6.82 20.58 9.48
N MET A 484 6.37 21.28 10.50
CA MET A 484 7.08 21.43 11.76
C MET A 484 7.19 20.15 12.59
N GLN A 485 6.40 19.13 12.26
CA GLN A 485 6.44 17.81 12.88
C GLN A 485 6.33 17.85 14.42
N TYR A 486 5.45 18.71 14.92
CA TYR A 486 5.16 18.75 16.36
C TYR A 486 4.48 17.44 16.79
N LEU A 487 4.91 16.93 17.95
CA LEU A 487 4.37 15.69 18.50
C LEU A 487 2.86 15.81 18.68
N ALA A 488 2.15 14.76 18.33
CA ALA A 488 0.69 14.65 18.41
C ALA A 488 -0.12 15.69 17.60
N LEU A 489 0.51 16.66 16.91
CA LEU A 489 -0.15 17.53 15.95
C LEU A 489 -0.13 16.92 14.55
N GLY A 490 -0.89 15.84 14.36
CA GLY A 490 -1.04 15.19 13.05
C GLY A 490 -1.80 16.07 12.06
N LYS A 491 -1.88 15.61 10.79
CA LYS A 491 -2.50 16.35 9.68
C LYS A 491 -3.91 16.87 10.01
N LYS A 492 -4.75 16.06 10.67
CA LYS A 492 -6.12 16.47 11.05
C LYS A 492 -6.14 17.63 12.06
N ALA A 493 -5.24 17.60 13.05
CA ALA A 493 -5.11 18.70 14.01
C ALA A 493 -4.62 19.99 13.31
N CYS A 494 -3.60 19.90 12.46
CA CYS A 494 -3.12 21.03 11.66
C CYS A 494 -4.21 21.61 10.76
N GLN A 495 -5.03 20.77 10.14
CA GLN A 495 -6.19 21.21 9.34
C GLN A 495 -7.24 21.94 10.18
N SER A 496 -7.55 21.41 11.37
CA SER A 496 -8.53 22.05 12.27
C SER A 496 -8.04 23.40 12.76
N ILE A 497 -6.75 23.51 13.09
CA ILE A 497 -6.11 24.78 13.46
C ILE A 497 -6.16 25.76 12.28
N ALA A 498 -5.75 25.34 11.09
CA ALA A 498 -5.73 26.20 9.90
C ALA A 498 -7.14 26.64 9.42
N LYS A 499 -8.19 25.92 9.78
CA LYS A 499 -9.59 26.33 9.56
C LYS A 499 -10.08 27.36 10.58
N THR A 500 -9.51 27.33 11.77
CA THR A 500 -9.94 28.20 12.89
C THR A 500 -9.24 29.55 12.84
N PHE A 501 -7.97 29.58 12.44
CA PHE A 501 -7.14 30.78 12.38
C PHE A 501 -6.86 31.16 10.93
N LYS A 502 -6.84 32.47 10.65
CA LYS A 502 -6.68 32.99 9.28
C LYS A 502 -5.23 32.88 8.77
N SER A 503 -4.27 32.96 9.68
CA SER A 503 -2.85 32.93 9.33
C SER A 503 -2.03 32.33 10.46
N LEU A 504 -0.76 32.00 10.16
CA LEU A 504 0.20 31.57 11.16
C LEU A 504 0.44 32.65 12.22
N GLU A 505 0.46 33.94 11.84
CA GLU A 505 0.64 35.06 12.79
C GLU A 505 -0.57 35.19 13.74
N ASP A 506 -1.79 35.03 13.21
CA ASP A 506 -3.01 35.00 14.02
C ASP A 506 -2.97 33.87 15.05
N PHE A 507 -2.55 32.69 14.63
CA PHE A 507 -2.37 31.52 15.50
C PHE A 507 -1.31 31.76 16.60
N VAL A 508 -0.09 32.19 16.26
CA VAL A 508 1.00 32.36 17.24
C VAL A 508 0.80 33.55 18.18
N SER A 509 -0.13 34.43 17.85
CA SER A 509 -0.49 35.59 18.69
C SER A 509 -1.68 35.34 19.61
N SER A 510 -2.34 34.20 19.46
CA SER A 510 -3.51 33.81 20.27
C SER A 510 -3.10 33.16 21.58
N ASP A 511 -4.01 33.16 22.57
CA ASP A 511 -3.83 32.41 23.81
C ASP A 511 -4.00 30.91 23.60
N VAL A 512 -3.13 30.09 24.18
CA VAL A 512 -3.13 28.63 23.94
C VAL A 512 -4.41 27.95 24.46
N GLU A 513 -4.97 28.39 25.58
CA GLU A 513 -6.20 27.79 26.12
C GLU A 513 -7.41 28.19 25.27
N GLU A 514 -7.36 29.38 24.66
CA GLU A 514 -8.35 29.81 23.68
C GLU A 514 -8.26 28.98 22.40
N ILE A 515 -7.05 28.66 21.92
CA ILE A 515 -6.82 27.76 20.79
C ILE A 515 -7.41 26.38 21.09
N ILE A 516 -7.08 25.79 22.24
CA ILE A 516 -7.55 24.47 22.66
C ILE A 516 -9.08 24.42 22.74
N LYS A 517 -9.71 25.50 23.22
CA LYS A 517 -11.16 25.60 23.32
C LYS A 517 -11.86 25.73 21.98
N ASN A 518 -11.29 26.47 21.03
CA ASN A 518 -11.94 26.83 19.78
C ASN A 518 -11.66 25.85 18.64
N VAL A 519 -10.56 25.09 18.69
CA VAL A 519 -10.20 24.10 17.67
C VAL A 519 -10.88 22.76 17.95
N LYS A 520 -11.71 22.31 17.03
CA LYS A 520 -12.42 21.01 17.14
C LYS A 520 -11.46 19.84 16.93
N ASN A 521 -11.76 18.71 17.58
CA ASN A 521 -11.07 17.42 17.40
C ASN A 521 -9.59 17.41 17.81
N LEU A 522 -9.18 18.22 18.78
CA LEU A 522 -7.91 18.06 19.47
C LEU A 522 -8.05 17.00 20.57
N ASN A 523 -7.17 16.00 20.56
CA ASN A 523 -7.04 15.04 21.65
C ASN A 523 -6.11 15.59 22.73
N GLU A 524 -6.07 14.97 23.91
CA GLU A 524 -5.24 15.42 25.04
C GLU A 524 -3.74 15.54 24.69
N PRO A 525 -3.13 14.57 23.96
CA PRO A 525 -1.73 14.72 23.52
C PRO A 525 -1.50 15.94 22.62
N ALA A 526 -2.44 16.28 21.75
CA ALA A 526 -2.35 17.48 20.89
C ALA A 526 -2.45 18.75 21.73
N CYS A 527 -3.35 18.80 22.72
CA CYS A 527 -3.48 19.92 23.65
C CYS A 527 -2.19 20.13 24.44
N LYS A 528 -1.59 19.05 24.94
CA LYS A 528 -0.28 19.10 25.60
C LYS A 528 0.79 19.66 24.69
N SER A 529 0.87 19.15 23.45
CA SER A 529 1.86 19.65 22.47
C SER A 529 1.69 21.13 22.17
N LEU A 530 0.47 21.64 22.08
CA LEU A 530 0.21 23.08 21.92
C LEU A 530 0.72 23.87 23.12
N ARG A 531 0.46 23.43 24.35
CA ARG A 531 0.98 24.09 25.55
C ARG A 531 2.51 24.13 25.55
N ASP A 532 3.17 23.03 25.17
CA ASP A 532 4.62 22.96 25.08
C ASP A 532 5.18 23.93 24.02
N ILE A 533 4.55 24.04 22.84
CA ILE A 533 4.93 24.99 21.80
C ILE A 533 4.79 26.43 22.31
N PHE A 534 3.66 26.77 22.92
CA PHE A 534 3.35 28.12 23.37
C PHE A 534 4.13 28.53 24.63
N SER A 535 4.63 27.57 25.41
CA SER A 535 5.55 27.84 26.52
C SER A 535 6.98 28.12 26.06
N SER A 536 7.36 27.73 24.83
CA SER A 536 8.70 27.90 24.26
C SER A 536 8.79 29.18 23.43
N LYS A 537 9.47 30.18 23.95
CA LYS A 537 9.73 31.45 23.20
C LYS A 537 10.48 31.20 21.90
N ASP A 538 11.40 30.24 21.90
CA ASP A 538 12.20 29.90 20.71
C ASP A 538 11.35 29.26 19.61
N GLU A 539 10.43 28.35 19.99
CA GLU A 539 9.53 27.73 19.00
C GLU A 539 8.55 28.76 18.40
N LEU A 540 8.01 29.67 19.22
CA LEU A 540 7.16 30.76 18.71
C LEU A 540 7.93 31.73 17.82
N ALA A 541 9.17 32.05 18.16
CA ALA A 541 10.06 32.88 17.33
C ALA A 541 10.32 32.19 15.98
N ARG A 542 10.63 30.87 15.99
CA ARG A 542 10.86 30.07 14.81
C ARG A 542 9.62 30.03 13.90
N LEU A 543 8.43 29.81 14.46
CA LEU A 543 7.19 29.83 13.70
C LEU A 543 6.93 31.19 13.04
N ARG A 544 7.17 32.30 13.76
CA ARG A 544 7.04 33.65 13.19
C ARG A 544 8.01 33.90 12.05
N GLU A 545 9.25 33.42 12.20
CA GLU A 545 10.28 33.58 11.19
C GLU A 545 9.93 32.79 9.92
N ILE A 546 9.53 31.52 10.07
CA ILE A 546 9.02 30.71 8.95
C ILE A 546 7.81 31.39 8.30
N GLY A 547 6.88 31.92 9.08
CA GLY A 547 5.73 32.65 8.57
C GLY A 547 6.09 33.87 7.72
N ARG A 548 7.19 34.58 8.06
CA ARG A 548 7.71 35.72 7.25
C ARG A 548 8.30 35.28 5.93
N GLU A 549 8.92 34.09 5.89
CA GLU A 549 9.47 33.53 4.65
C GLU A 549 8.39 33.02 3.68
N MET A 550 7.16 32.79 4.13
CA MET A 550 6.07 32.24 3.34
C MET A 550 5.20 33.33 2.75
N LYS A 551 5.26 33.52 1.44
CA LYS A 551 4.50 34.54 0.67
C LYS A 551 2.99 34.28 0.62
N GLY A 552 2.52 33.07 0.92
CA GLY A 552 1.11 32.69 0.86
C GLY A 552 0.28 33.05 2.10
N ASN A 553 0.88 33.59 3.15
CA ASN A 553 0.22 33.96 4.41
C ASN A 553 -0.18 35.45 4.51
N GLN A 554 -0.07 36.20 3.43
CA GLN A 554 -0.34 37.66 3.42
C GLN A 554 -1.71 38.02 2.80
N SER A 555 -2.62 37.03 2.63
CA SER A 555 -3.97 37.32 2.10
C SER A 555 -5.06 36.73 2.98
#